data_cdf0cbc806cf945f341d0648f17e5bf8
#
_entry.id   cdf0cbc806cf945f341d0648f17e5bf8
#
_cell.length_a   1.000
_cell.length_b   1.000
_cell.length_c   1.000
_cell.angle_alpha   90.00
_cell.angle_beta   90.00
_cell.angle_gamma   90.00
#
_symmetry.space_group_name_H-M   'P 1'
#
loop_
_entity.id
_entity.type
_entity.pdbx_description
1 polymer ?
#
loop_
_entity_poly.entity_id
_entity_poly.type
_entity_poly.pdbx_seq_one_letter_code
_entity_poly.pdbx_strand_id
1 'polypeptide(L)'
;SILSNIELPLDFSLSQNYPNPFNPVTNINFSVAEAGEISLKVYDLSGKEVSELINAFYAPGNYSVKWDATDSYGNQLSSGVYIYQLNTKNGILSNRMVLMR
;
A
#
# COMPACT_ATOMS: atom_id res chain seq x y z
N SER A 1 -10.58 -8.11 31.05
CA SER A 1 -9.94 -6.84 30.82
C SER A 1 -10.47 -6.18 29.56
N ILE A 2 -10.60 -4.87 29.56
CA ILE A 2 -11.01 -4.12 28.38
C ILE A 2 -10.02 -4.31 27.23
N LEU A 3 -8.74 -4.56 27.55
CA LEU A 3 -7.72 -4.79 26.52
C LEU A 3 -7.94 -6.09 25.75
N SER A 4 -8.69 -7.03 26.31
CA SER A 4 -8.98 -8.29 25.63
C SER A 4 -9.92 -8.10 24.43
N ASN A 5 -10.58 -6.94 24.33
CA ASN A 5 -11.49 -6.62 23.22
C ASN A 5 -10.80 -5.84 22.11
N ILE A 6 -9.53 -5.50 22.29
CA ILE A 6 -8.77 -4.77 21.29
C ILE A 6 -7.99 -5.77 20.44
N GLU A 7 -8.35 -5.82 19.15
CA GLU A 7 -7.65 -6.67 18.21
C GLU A 7 -6.61 -5.84 17.47
N LEU A 8 -5.35 -6.13 17.72
CA LEU A 8 -4.23 -5.54 16.98
C LEU A 8 -3.60 -6.60 16.10
N PRO A 9 -3.09 -6.21 14.91
CA PRO A 9 -2.43 -7.15 14.04
C PRO A 9 -1.22 -7.78 14.72
N LEU A 10 -1.05 -9.08 14.55
CA LEU A 10 0.14 -9.81 15.03
C LEU A 10 1.29 -9.69 14.04
N ASP A 11 0.97 -9.44 12.76
CA ASP A 11 1.95 -9.35 11.69
C ASP A 11 1.71 -8.11 10.85
N PHE A 12 2.79 -7.62 10.23
CA PHE A 12 2.65 -6.69 9.13
C PHE A 12 2.02 -7.44 7.95
N SER A 13 1.11 -6.79 7.23
CA SER A 13 0.49 -7.39 6.06
C SER A 13 0.21 -6.35 5.00
N LEU A 14 0.15 -6.81 3.76
CA LEU A 14 -0.19 -6.00 2.61
C LEU A 14 -1.18 -6.79 1.76
N SER A 15 -2.41 -6.34 1.73
CA SER A 15 -3.47 -7.02 1.01
C SER A 15 -3.41 -6.74 -0.49
N GLN A 16 -3.99 -7.65 -1.27
CA GLN A 16 -4.21 -7.40 -2.68
C GLN A 16 -5.14 -6.19 -2.81
N ASN A 17 -4.77 -5.25 -3.67
CA ASN A 17 -5.61 -4.07 -3.92
C ASN A 17 -6.99 -4.48 -4.44
N TYR A 18 -7.99 -3.68 -4.13
CA TYR A 18 -9.36 -3.92 -4.59
C TYR A 18 -10.01 -2.60 -5.03
N PRO A 19 -10.63 -2.56 -6.21
CA PRO A 19 -10.70 -3.62 -7.21
C PRO A 19 -9.36 -3.88 -7.90
N ASN A 20 -9.22 -5.07 -8.50
CA ASN A 20 -8.04 -5.44 -9.31
C ASN A 20 -8.50 -6.42 -10.39
N PRO A 21 -8.47 -6.06 -11.68
CA PRO A 21 -7.99 -4.79 -12.24
C PRO A 21 -8.82 -3.59 -11.78
N PHE A 22 -8.22 -2.40 -11.84
CA PHE A 22 -8.90 -1.19 -11.38
C PHE A 22 -8.89 -0.09 -12.46
N ASN A 23 -9.84 0.85 -12.35
CA ASN A 23 -9.99 1.93 -13.32
C ASN A 23 -10.74 3.12 -12.70
N PRO A 24 -10.10 4.22 -12.38
CA PRO A 24 -8.67 4.35 -12.14
C PRO A 24 -8.32 4.26 -10.65
N VAL A 25 -9.30 3.97 -9.78
CA VAL A 25 -9.13 4.03 -8.32
C VAL A 25 -9.13 2.64 -7.74
N THR A 26 -8.23 2.40 -6.80
CA THR A 26 -8.16 1.17 -6.04
C THR A 26 -7.85 1.47 -4.59
N ASN A 27 -8.19 0.53 -3.71
CA ASN A 27 -7.87 0.62 -2.29
C ASN A 27 -6.83 -0.42 -1.94
N ILE A 28 -5.88 -0.03 -1.11
CA ILE A 28 -4.82 -0.91 -0.61
C ILE A 28 -4.92 -0.95 0.90
N ASN A 29 -5.13 -2.14 1.46
CA ASN A 29 -5.20 -2.34 2.90
C ASN A 29 -3.89 -2.92 3.39
N PHE A 30 -3.45 -2.44 4.54
CA PHE A 30 -2.24 -2.97 5.16
C PHE A 30 -2.37 -2.96 6.67
N SER A 31 -1.59 -3.79 7.33
CA SER A 31 -1.55 -3.81 8.79
C SER A 31 -0.15 -3.54 9.29
N VAL A 32 -0.08 -2.87 10.43
CA VAL A 32 1.15 -2.54 11.14
C VAL A 32 1.13 -3.30 12.46
N ALA A 33 2.12 -4.18 12.65
CA ALA A 33 2.21 -4.99 13.86
C ALA A 33 2.92 -4.26 15.01
N GLU A 34 3.91 -3.44 14.66
CA GLU A 34 4.69 -2.67 15.63
C GLU A 34 4.85 -1.25 15.13
N ALA A 35 4.76 -0.29 16.04
CA ALA A 35 4.91 1.12 15.70
C ALA A 35 6.26 1.41 15.04
N GLY A 36 6.26 2.24 14.03
CA GLY A 36 7.48 2.63 13.33
C GLY A 36 7.19 3.38 12.04
N GLU A 37 8.26 3.72 11.34
CA GLU A 37 8.17 4.37 10.04
C GLU A 37 7.70 3.37 9.00
N ILE A 38 6.69 3.76 8.23
CA ILE A 38 6.08 2.95 7.18
C ILE A 38 6.11 3.75 5.89
N SER A 39 6.49 3.11 4.78
CA SER A 39 6.32 3.71 3.47
C SER A 39 5.60 2.73 2.55
N LEU A 40 4.76 3.28 1.67
CA LEU A 40 4.08 2.51 0.63
C LEU A 40 4.34 3.21 -0.68
N LYS A 41 5.02 2.53 -1.58
CA LYS A 41 5.46 3.08 -2.85
C LYS A 41 4.99 2.21 -4.01
N VAL A 42 4.77 2.85 -5.14
CA VAL A 42 4.35 2.18 -6.38
C VAL A 42 5.47 2.29 -7.40
N TYR A 43 5.73 1.16 -8.07
CA TYR A 43 6.78 1.05 -9.10
C TYR A 43 6.17 0.54 -10.39
N ASP A 44 6.75 0.94 -11.52
CA ASP A 44 6.45 0.30 -12.80
C ASP A 44 7.27 -0.99 -12.94
N LEU A 45 7.06 -1.72 -14.04
CA LEU A 45 7.77 -3.00 -14.24
C LEU A 45 9.26 -2.84 -14.51
N SER A 46 9.72 -1.62 -14.82
CA SER A 46 11.16 -1.37 -14.97
C SER A 46 11.84 -1.15 -13.62
N GLY A 47 11.06 -1.09 -12.53
CA GLY A 47 11.56 -0.83 -11.20
C GLY A 47 11.64 0.65 -10.85
N LYS A 48 11.12 1.51 -11.70
CA LYS A 48 11.09 2.94 -11.43
C LYS A 48 9.96 3.29 -10.47
N GLU A 49 10.26 4.03 -9.42
CA GLU A 49 9.24 4.53 -8.50
C GLU A 49 8.38 5.57 -9.22
N VAL A 50 7.06 5.36 -9.25
CA VAL A 50 6.14 6.28 -9.91
C VAL A 50 5.32 7.08 -8.91
N SER A 51 5.12 6.57 -7.70
CA SER A 51 4.35 7.27 -6.68
C SER A 51 4.75 6.81 -5.28
N GLU A 52 4.71 7.74 -4.32
CA GLU A 52 4.85 7.43 -2.91
C GLU A 52 3.52 7.76 -2.25
N LEU A 53 2.81 6.73 -1.78
CA LEU A 53 1.46 6.89 -1.23
C LEU A 53 1.48 7.23 0.26
N ILE A 54 2.44 6.66 0.98
CA ILE A 54 2.57 6.82 2.42
C ILE A 54 4.06 6.89 2.76
N ASN A 55 4.40 7.80 3.66
CA ASN A 55 5.72 7.87 4.25
C ASN A 55 5.58 8.58 5.59
N ALA A 56 5.29 7.82 6.64
CA ALA A 56 5.03 8.39 7.96
C ALA A 56 5.17 7.34 9.04
N PHE A 57 5.14 7.80 10.29
CA PHE A 57 5.09 6.94 11.45
C PHE A 57 3.67 6.43 11.66
N TYR A 58 3.52 5.13 11.88
CA TYR A 58 2.23 4.49 12.16
C TYR A 58 2.27 3.69 13.44
N ALA A 59 1.22 3.80 14.22
CA ALA A 59 0.98 2.94 15.37
C ALA A 59 0.46 1.57 14.89
N PRO A 60 0.52 0.53 15.73
CA PRO A 60 -0.09 -0.76 15.35
C PRO A 60 -1.56 -0.59 15.02
N GLY A 61 -2.01 -1.25 13.96
CA GLY A 61 -3.39 -1.16 13.53
C GLY A 61 -3.57 -1.60 12.08
N ASN A 62 -4.83 -1.49 11.63
CA ASN A 62 -5.24 -1.76 10.27
C ASN A 62 -5.52 -0.44 9.57
N TYR A 63 -5.02 -0.30 8.35
CA TYR A 63 -5.08 0.94 7.59
C TYR A 63 -5.48 0.69 6.16
N SER A 64 -5.96 1.74 5.51
CA SER A 64 -6.35 1.69 4.11
C SER A 64 -5.89 2.97 3.42
N VAL A 65 -5.42 2.85 2.21
CA VAL A 65 -5.07 3.99 1.36
C VAL A 65 -5.70 3.82 -0.01
N LYS A 66 -6.16 4.92 -0.56
CA LYS A 66 -6.74 4.96 -1.90
C LYS A 66 -5.72 5.53 -2.88
N TRP A 67 -5.62 4.92 -4.05
CA TRP A 67 -4.76 5.41 -5.11
C TRP A 67 -5.56 5.61 -6.39
N ASP A 68 -5.33 6.72 -7.04
CA ASP A 68 -6.06 7.14 -8.25
C ASP A 68 -5.26 6.97 -9.54
N ALA A 69 -4.19 6.19 -9.49
CA ALA A 69 -3.33 5.91 -10.64
C ALA A 69 -2.64 7.14 -11.21
N THR A 70 -2.21 8.03 -10.33
CA THR A 70 -1.38 9.18 -10.71
C THR A 70 0.03 9.01 -10.17
N ASP A 71 1.01 9.62 -10.85
CA ASP A 71 2.38 9.69 -10.35
C ASP A 71 2.51 10.78 -9.29
N SER A 72 3.72 10.97 -8.77
CA SER A 72 3.99 11.96 -7.73
C SER A 72 3.78 13.40 -8.20
N TYR A 73 3.68 13.63 -9.50
CA TYR A 73 3.47 14.96 -10.09
C TYR A 73 2.01 15.18 -10.50
N GLY A 74 1.13 14.20 -10.23
CA GLY A 74 -0.28 14.31 -10.59
C GLY A 74 -0.61 13.88 -12.00
N ASN A 75 0.35 13.34 -12.75
CA ASN A 75 0.10 12.85 -14.10
C ASN A 75 -0.56 11.47 -14.07
N GLN A 76 -1.52 11.26 -14.95
CA GLN A 76 -2.18 9.96 -15.08
C GLN A 76 -1.24 8.94 -15.67
N LEU A 77 -1.19 7.76 -15.04
CA LEU A 77 -0.39 6.65 -15.52
C LEU A 77 -1.17 5.85 -16.55
N SER A 78 -0.44 5.20 -17.46
CA SER A 78 -1.04 4.37 -18.50
C SER A 78 -1.43 3.01 -17.96
N SER A 79 -2.38 2.34 -18.64
CA SER A 79 -2.76 0.97 -18.33
C SER A 79 -1.54 0.07 -18.32
N GLY A 80 -1.51 -0.86 -17.39
CA GLY A 80 -0.39 -1.78 -17.25
C GLY A 80 -0.32 -2.37 -15.86
N VAL A 81 0.76 -3.10 -15.63
CA VAL A 81 1.03 -3.75 -14.36
C VAL A 81 1.97 -2.87 -13.54
N TYR A 82 1.61 -2.68 -12.28
CA TYR A 82 2.42 -1.92 -11.31
C TYR A 82 2.66 -2.80 -10.09
N ILE A 83 3.75 -2.51 -9.39
CA ILE A 83 4.11 -3.21 -8.16
C ILE A 83 4.05 -2.20 -7.04
N TYR A 84 3.41 -2.54 -5.93
CA TYR A 84 3.42 -1.69 -4.75
C TYR A 84 4.11 -2.41 -3.60
N GLN A 85 4.88 -1.65 -2.82
CA GLN A 85 5.71 -2.19 -1.75
C GLN A 85 5.46 -1.44 -0.46
N LEU A 86 5.24 -2.22 0.61
CA LEU A 86 5.17 -1.71 1.97
C LEU A 86 6.51 -1.98 2.65
N ASN A 87 7.19 -0.91 3.02
CA ASN A 87 8.46 -0.99 3.75
C ASN A 87 8.18 -0.82 5.22
N THR A 88 8.62 -1.79 6.02
CA THR A 88 8.45 -1.80 7.47
C THR A 88 9.78 -2.07 8.14
N LYS A 89 9.83 -1.88 9.45
CA LYS A 89 11.03 -2.22 10.23
C LYS A 89 11.40 -3.70 10.13
N ASN A 90 10.44 -4.58 9.75
CA ASN A 90 10.66 -6.02 9.65
C ASN A 90 10.87 -6.50 8.22
N GLY A 91 10.95 -5.59 7.27
CA GLY A 91 11.19 -5.95 5.88
C GLY A 91 10.19 -5.36 4.91
N ILE A 92 10.19 -5.89 3.71
CA ILE A 92 9.40 -5.38 2.59
C ILE A 92 8.35 -6.41 2.19
N LEU A 93 7.11 -5.94 2.05
CA LEU A 93 6.02 -6.72 1.45
C LEU A 93 5.66 -6.09 0.12
N SER A 94 5.34 -6.90 -0.88
CA SER A 94 4.99 -6.37 -2.19
C SER A 94 3.89 -7.19 -2.85
N ASN A 95 3.12 -6.53 -3.69
CA ASN A 95 2.08 -7.14 -4.52
C ASN A 95 2.03 -6.46 -5.87
N ARG A 96 1.36 -7.10 -6.80
CA ARG A 96 1.07 -6.57 -8.12
C ARG A 96 -0.32 -6.01 -8.18
N MET A 97 -0.54 -5.04 -9.09
CA MET A 97 -1.87 -4.57 -9.44
C MET A 97 -1.93 -4.27 -10.93
N VAL A 98 -3.13 -4.32 -11.48
CA VAL A 98 -3.37 -4.10 -12.91
C VAL A 98 -4.28 -2.89 -13.07
N LEU A 99 -3.76 -1.87 -13.75
CA LEU A 99 -4.53 -0.70 -14.13
C LEU A 99 -5.07 -0.90 -15.53
N MET A 100 -6.39 -0.75 -15.68
CA MET A 100 -7.07 -0.88 -16.97
C MET A 100 -7.92 0.36 -17.20
N ARG A 101 -7.35 1.33 -17.88
CA ARG A 101 -8.09 2.55 -18.24
C ARG A 101 -9.01 2.31 -19.42
#